data_b048440de19451a28cb58f4066122ffc
#
_entry.id   b048440de19451a28cb58f4066122ffc
#
_cell.length_a   1.000
_cell.length_b   1.000
_cell.length_c   1.000
_cell.angle_alpha   90.00
_cell.angle_beta   90.00
_cell.angle_gamma   90.00
#
_symmetry.space_group_name_H-M   'P 1'
#
loop_
_entity.id
_entity.type
_entity.pdbx_description
1 polymer ?
#
loop_
_entity_poly.entity_id
_entity_poly.type
_entity_poly.pdbx_seq_one_letter_code
_entity_poly.pdbx_strand_id
1 'polypeptide(L)'
;MTSGSSRRTDSCFGNASFDGGRECFDGAWCVLLVPFALAACATSPAVDTVGLPVRPSPASVEVRVEHADGALRTDPSPKVVQQLDADRVGKELLVHHLAHVEDALATPLVLGNDAHLLVDGPATYRAMFAAIEKARRRIHLETYILESGEQGDRLARLLAAKRRQGVEIRVLYDSVGSLDTPPRYFEDLVAAGIAVCEFNPVNPLKLAGDPRLSLNNRDHRKLLVIDGQIAFTGGINISGVYRAGSFGSKRRVPTRDEGWRDTHVMVRGPVVSQFEELFNDAWREQRCPSPVVRQATRTERAGSMAMRLVAADPVSERSELYVALMSALDHARKRVWLTYGYFVPDERTLQSLRDAAQRGVDVRLVLPGFSDFWAPFHAGRSHYQDLLSAGVHIYERRDALLHAKTAVIDGVWSSVGSTNLDWRSFVHNFEADVLVLDGAFAQEMEELFRLDQSASHEVTPEQWKDRGVRARLLEWLARRWEYLL
;
A
#
# COMPACT_ATOMS: atom_id res chain seq x y z
N MET A 1 39.46 -68.98 1.26
CA MET A 1 39.46 -69.61 -0.08
C MET A 1 39.12 -68.46 -1.04
N THR A 2 40.13 -68.05 -1.73
CA THR A 2 40.34 -67.69 -3.13
C THR A 2 39.66 -66.43 -3.55
N SER A 3 40.40 -65.35 -3.69
CA SER A 3 41.36 -64.93 -4.75
C SER A 3 40.61 -64.48 -5.99
N GLY A 4 40.84 -63.32 -6.59
CA GLY A 4 41.97 -62.56 -6.91
C GLY A 4 41.53 -61.35 -7.72
N SER A 5 42.21 -60.23 -7.61
CA SER A 5 43.33 -59.78 -8.45
C SER A 5 42.86 -59.23 -9.81
N SER A 6 43.04 -58.04 -10.10
CA SER A 6 44.10 -57.06 -10.43
C SER A 6 43.88 -56.56 -11.88
N ARG A 7 44.13 -55.41 -12.31
CA ARG A 7 45.26 -54.48 -12.49
C ARG A 7 44.77 -53.26 -13.28
N ARG A 8 45.07 -52.10 -12.83
CA ARG A 8 45.94 -51.00 -13.38
C ARG A 8 46.17 -50.97 -14.90
N THR A 9 45.94 -49.75 -15.46
CA THR A 9 47.04 -49.00 -16.05
C THR A 9 46.64 -47.53 -16.26
N ASP A 10 47.62 -46.71 -15.95
CA ASP A 10 47.75 -45.26 -16.00
C ASP A 10 47.73 -44.67 -17.44
N SER A 11 47.40 -43.42 -17.61
CA SER A 11 48.26 -42.26 -17.91
C SER A 11 47.48 -41.14 -18.60
N CYS A 12 47.44 -39.98 -17.99
CA CYS A 12 48.23 -38.76 -18.19
C CYS A 12 47.75 -37.78 -19.29
N PHE A 13 47.68 -36.52 -18.81
CA PHE A 13 47.78 -35.24 -19.51
C PHE A 13 46.52 -34.72 -20.21
N GLY A 14 46.00 -33.56 -19.79
CA GLY A 14 46.37 -32.22 -20.08
C GLY A 14 45.24 -31.24 -19.72
N ASN A 15 45.64 -30.15 -19.12
CA ASN A 15 44.91 -28.95 -18.74
C ASN A 15 44.11 -28.33 -19.89
N ALA A 16 42.89 -27.86 -19.58
CA ALA A 16 42.46 -26.49 -19.89
C ALA A 16 41.12 -26.20 -19.20
N SER A 17 41.15 -25.24 -18.32
CA SER A 17 40.06 -24.53 -17.71
C SER A 17 39.14 -23.84 -18.74
N PHE A 18 37.85 -24.04 -18.66
CA PHE A 18 36.84 -23.00 -18.98
C PHE A 18 35.60 -23.27 -18.12
N ASP A 19 35.47 -22.39 -17.17
CA ASP A 19 34.31 -22.21 -16.32
C ASP A 19 33.14 -21.65 -17.17
N GLY A 20 32.02 -22.34 -17.18
CA GLY A 20 30.83 -21.95 -17.91
C GLY A 20 29.61 -22.65 -17.31
N GLY A 21 29.23 -22.23 -16.12
CA GLY A 21 27.99 -22.67 -15.49
C GLY A 21 26.79 -22.35 -16.38
N ARG A 22 26.22 -23.39 -16.97
CA ARG A 22 24.89 -23.35 -17.57
C ARG A 22 23.88 -23.53 -16.45
N GLU A 23 23.29 -22.45 -15.98
CA GLU A 23 22.05 -22.51 -15.24
C GLU A 23 20.93 -22.96 -16.19
N CYS A 24 20.35 -24.10 -15.89
CA CYS A 24 19.11 -24.57 -16.51
C CYS A 24 17.99 -23.62 -16.14
N PHE A 25 17.54 -22.82 -17.09
CA PHE A 25 16.25 -22.15 -17.03
C PHE A 25 15.18 -23.21 -17.26
N ASP A 26 14.51 -23.63 -16.18
CA ASP A 26 13.26 -24.37 -16.27
C ASP A 26 12.18 -23.43 -16.87
N GLY A 27 11.79 -23.79 -18.10
CA GLY A 27 10.83 -23.06 -18.88
C GLY A 27 9.40 -23.34 -18.45
N ALA A 28 8.71 -22.32 -18.00
CA ALA A 28 7.25 -22.29 -17.93
C ALA A 28 6.63 -20.88 -18.11
N TRP A 29 7.35 -19.91 -18.72
CA TRP A 29 6.78 -18.57 -18.98
C TRP A 29 7.09 -18.05 -20.39
N CYS A 30 6.94 -18.92 -21.38
CA CYS A 30 7.01 -18.53 -22.77
C CYS A 30 5.74 -18.92 -23.50
N VAL A 31 4.61 -18.30 -23.22
CA VAL A 31 3.50 -18.12 -24.18
C VAL A 31 2.61 -17.00 -23.64
N LEU A 32 2.78 -15.81 -24.15
CA LEU A 32 1.80 -14.77 -24.45
C LEU A 32 2.51 -13.42 -24.75
N LEU A 33 3.44 -13.48 -25.70
CA LEU A 33 3.82 -12.30 -26.45
C LEU A 33 2.93 -12.25 -27.70
N VAL A 34 1.68 -11.80 -27.53
CA VAL A 34 0.85 -11.31 -28.63
C VAL A 34 1.40 -9.91 -28.97
N PRO A 35 1.62 -9.58 -30.24
CA PRO A 35 2.19 -8.31 -30.62
C PRO A 35 1.15 -7.19 -30.51
N PHE A 36 1.14 -6.48 -29.39
CA PHE A 36 0.53 -5.15 -29.30
C PHE A 36 1.48 -4.09 -29.83
N ALA A 37 1.84 -4.20 -31.11
CA ALA A 37 2.69 -3.24 -31.77
C ALA A 37 1.89 -2.26 -32.66
N LEU A 38 0.70 -1.82 -32.25
CA LEU A 38 -0.06 -0.78 -32.95
C LEU A 38 -0.99 -0.04 -31.98
N ALA A 39 -0.44 0.76 -31.07
CA ALA A 39 -1.11 1.91 -30.46
C ALA A 39 -0.10 2.84 -29.77
N ALA A 40 0.94 3.27 -30.46
CA ALA A 40 1.96 4.15 -29.89
C ALA A 40 1.68 5.64 -30.20
N CYS A 41 0.41 6.03 -30.19
CA CYS A 41 -0.01 7.44 -30.19
C CYS A 41 -1.29 7.59 -29.34
N ALA A 42 -1.40 6.86 -28.23
CA ALA A 42 -2.31 7.28 -27.18
C ALA A 42 -1.55 8.38 -26.42
N THR A 43 -1.90 9.63 -26.63
CA THR A 43 -1.74 10.67 -25.60
C THR A 43 -2.29 10.02 -24.32
N SER A 44 -1.43 9.89 -23.30
CA SER A 44 -1.88 9.52 -21.97
C SER A 44 -3.17 10.29 -21.72
N PRO A 45 -4.32 9.64 -21.42
CA PRO A 45 -5.43 10.43 -20.95
C PRO A 45 -4.82 11.22 -19.79
N ALA A 46 -4.82 12.56 -19.91
CA ALA A 46 -4.68 13.34 -18.71
C ALA A 46 -5.67 12.68 -17.77
N VAL A 47 -5.25 12.23 -16.57
CA VAL A 47 -6.17 12.25 -15.44
C VAL A 47 -6.56 13.71 -15.52
N ASP A 48 -7.75 13.95 -16.13
CA ASP A 48 -8.30 15.26 -15.97
C ASP A 48 -8.19 15.46 -14.49
N THR A 49 -7.17 16.20 -14.11
CA THR A 49 -7.12 16.86 -12.82
C THR A 49 -8.30 17.78 -12.96
N VAL A 50 -9.49 17.15 -12.79
CA VAL A 50 -10.78 17.84 -12.78
C VAL A 50 -10.53 18.99 -11.88
N GLY A 51 -10.46 20.16 -12.46
CA GLY A 51 -9.80 21.31 -11.93
C GLY A 51 -9.93 21.34 -10.44
N LEU A 52 -8.79 21.24 -9.75
CA LEU A 52 -8.77 21.45 -8.31
C LEU A 52 -9.53 22.77 -8.14
N PRO A 53 -10.66 22.79 -7.43
CA PRO A 53 -11.55 23.95 -7.42
C PRO A 53 -10.74 25.19 -7.13
N VAL A 54 -11.13 26.31 -7.75
CA VAL A 54 -10.55 27.62 -7.46
C VAL A 54 -10.39 27.71 -5.95
N ARG A 55 -9.14 27.85 -5.48
CA ARG A 55 -8.76 27.79 -4.06
C ARG A 55 -9.71 28.64 -3.22
N PRO A 56 -10.70 28.07 -2.50
CA PRO A 56 -11.59 28.86 -1.67
C PRO A 56 -10.79 29.48 -0.52
N SER A 57 -11.23 30.62 -0.03
CA SER A 57 -10.64 31.14 1.21
C SER A 57 -10.89 30.13 2.34
N PRO A 58 -9.87 29.66 3.06
CA PRO A 58 -10.04 28.67 4.13
C PRO A 58 -11.08 29.08 5.19
N ALA A 59 -11.24 30.36 5.42
CA ALA A 59 -12.21 30.90 6.39
C ALA A 59 -13.67 30.70 5.97
N SER A 60 -13.94 30.42 4.69
CA SER A 60 -15.30 30.26 4.14
C SER A 60 -15.71 28.80 3.94
N VAL A 61 -14.80 27.82 4.17
CA VAL A 61 -15.07 26.42 3.99
C VAL A 61 -15.42 25.75 5.31
N GLU A 62 -16.58 25.12 5.34
CA GLU A 62 -17.03 24.29 6.46
C GLU A 62 -16.60 22.84 6.23
N VAL A 63 -15.94 22.26 7.23
CA VAL A 63 -15.43 20.88 7.23
C VAL A 63 -16.42 20.01 7.98
N ARG A 64 -16.81 18.89 7.41
CA ARG A 64 -17.64 17.87 8.08
C ARG A 64 -16.79 17.12 9.11
N VAL A 65 -17.18 17.21 10.37
CA VAL A 65 -16.48 16.61 11.49
C VAL A 65 -17.42 15.73 12.29
N GLU A 66 -17.09 14.48 12.44
CA GLU A 66 -17.73 13.61 13.42
C GLU A 66 -16.99 13.74 14.76
N HIS A 67 -17.69 14.32 15.72
CA HIS A 67 -17.17 14.53 17.06
C HIS A 67 -17.18 13.24 17.88
N ALA A 68 -16.42 13.21 18.97
CA ALA A 68 -16.31 12.05 19.86
C ALA A 68 -17.64 11.61 20.49
N ASP A 69 -18.68 12.46 20.47
CA ASP A 69 -20.04 12.14 20.88
C ASP A 69 -20.87 11.45 19.77
N GLY A 70 -20.26 11.23 18.59
CA GLY A 70 -20.89 10.66 17.40
C GLY A 70 -21.77 11.66 16.63
N ALA A 71 -21.74 12.93 16.99
CA ALA A 71 -22.48 13.95 16.26
C ALA A 71 -21.68 14.45 15.06
N LEU A 72 -22.26 14.35 13.87
CA LEU A 72 -21.72 14.97 12.66
C LEU A 72 -22.09 16.47 12.68
N ARG A 73 -21.09 17.34 12.61
CA ARG A 73 -21.24 18.79 12.55
C ARG A 73 -20.39 19.35 11.43
N THR A 74 -20.73 20.56 10.99
CA THR A 74 -19.89 21.34 10.09
C THR A 74 -19.27 22.50 10.88
N ASP A 75 -17.96 22.62 10.80
CA ASP A 75 -17.21 23.68 11.47
C ASP A 75 -16.24 24.33 10.48
N PRO A 76 -16.01 25.65 10.56
CA PRO A 76 -15.00 26.32 9.72
C PRO A 76 -13.62 25.67 9.88
N SER A 77 -12.89 25.46 8.77
CA SER A 77 -11.57 24.82 8.78
C SER A 77 -10.61 25.36 9.84
N PRO A 78 -10.47 26.71 10.06
CA PRO A 78 -9.59 27.20 11.13
C PRO A 78 -10.03 26.79 12.53
N LYS A 79 -11.34 26.65 12.80
CA LYS A 79 -11.88 26.20 14.10
C LYS A 79 -11.56 24.75 14.35
N VAL A 80 -11.70 23.89 13.32
CA VAL A 80 -11.33 22.48 13.40
C VAL A 80 -9.84 22.33 13.71
N VAL A 81 -8.99 23.01 12.96
CA VAL A 81 -7.53 22.93 13.09
C VAL A 81 -7.02 23.41 14.46
N GLN A 82 -7.69 24.38 15.09
CA GLN A 82 -7.32 24.82 16.45
C GLN A 82 -7.39 23.69 17.48
N GLN A 83 -8.26 22.69 17.28
CA GLN A 83 -8.46 21.56 18.19
C GLN A 83 -7.45 20.44 17.97
N LEU A 84 -6.69 20.46 16.86
CA LEU A 84 -5.74 19.42 16.49
C LEU A 84 -4.39 19.64 17.17
N ASP A 85 -3.73 18.53 17.54
CA ASP A 85 -2.36 18.55 18.03
C ASP A 85 -1.40 18.78 16.85
N ALA A 86 -0.94 20.04 16.73
CA ALA A 86 -0.04 20.46 15.67
C ALA A 86 0.68 21.77 16.06
N ASP A 87 1.91 21.91 15.58
CA ASP A 87 2.64 23.17 15.67
C ASP A 87 2.04 24.24 14.72
N ARG A 88 2.59 25.45 14.76
CA ARG A 88 2.08 26.54 13.92
C ARG A 88 2.14 26.23 12.41
N VAL A 89 3.22 25.56 11.96
CA VAL A 89 3.41 25.23 10.54
C VAL A 89 2.42 24.15 10.11
N GLY A 90 2.27 23.09 10.93
CA GLY A 90 1.28 22.06 10.68
C GLY A 90 -0.15 22.61 10.64
N LYS A 91 -0.51 23.53 11.56
CA LYS A 91 -1.83 24.19 11.55
C LYS A 91 -2.05 25.01 10.27
N GLU A 92 -1.03 25.71 9.79
CA GLU A 92 -1.12 26.47 8.54
C GLU A 92 -1.37 25.55 7.33
N LEU A 93 -0.65 24.41 7.24
CA LEU A 93 -0.93 23.39 6.24
C LEU A 93 -2.37 22.87 6.33
N LEU A 94 -2.80 22.45 7.53
CA LEU A 94 -4.10 21.80 7.72
C LEU A 94 -5.28 22.73 7.42
N VAL A 95 -5.19 24.03 7.72
CA VAL A 95 -6.25 25.01 7.41
C VAL A 95 -6.51 25.04 5.90
N HIS A 96 -5.47 25.07 5.08
CA HIS A 96 -5.59 25.06 3.63
C HIS A 96 -5.98 23.69 3.09
N HIS A 97 -5.35 22.64 3.62
CA HIS A 97 -5.61 21.24 3.21
C HIS A 97 -7.07 20.86 3.42
N LEU A 98 -7.61 21.01 4.63
CA LEU A 98 -9.00 20.66 4.93
C LEU A 98 -9.99 21.45 4.07
N ALA A 99 -9.74 22.75 3.86
CA ALA A 99 -10.58 23.55 2.99
C ALA A 99 -10.54 23.10 1.52
N HIS A 100 -9.40 22.58 1.07
CA HIS A 100 -9.23 22.17 -0.32
C HIS A 100 -9.84 20.80 -0.63
N VAL A 101 -9.81 19.87 0.35
CA VAL A 101 -10.22 18.48 0.11
C VAL A 101 -11.67 18.18 0.48
N GLU A 102 -12.37 19.08 1.16
CA GLU A 102 -13.68 18.77 1.76
C GLU A 102 -14.74 18.34 0.74
N ASP A 103 -14.79 19.00 -0.41
CA ASP A 103 -15.74 18.66 -1.48
C ASP A 103 -15.35 17.39 -2.28
N ALA A 104 -14.10 16.96 -2.12
CA ALA A 104 -13.57 15.81 -2.88
C ALA A 104 -13.60 14.51 -2.08
N LEU A 105 -13.66 14.58 -0.74
CA LEU A 105 -13.63 13.40 0.12
C LEU A 105 -15.04 13.04 0.61
N ALA A 106 -15.42 11.77 0.43
CA ALA A 106 -16.75 11.27 0.79
C ALA A 106 -16.94 11.20 2.31
N THR A 107 -15.90 10.76 3.04
CA THR A 107 -15.95 10.54 4.47
C THR A 107 -15.69 11.83 5.27
N PRO A 108 -16.33 12.05 6.42
CA PRO A 108 -16.01 13.16 7.31
C PRO A 108 -14.67 12.96 8.04
N LEU A 109 -14.08 14.05 8.55
CA LEU A 109 -12.99 13.96 9.52
C LEU A 109 -13.57 13.47 10.87
N VAL A 110 -12.93 12.48 11.50
CA VAL A 110 -13.40 11.86 12.73
C VAL A 110 -12.46 12.16 13.88
N LEU A 111 -12.97 12.67 14.99
CA LEU A 111 -12.21 12.98 16.20
C LEU A 111 -12.31 11.85 17.24
N GLY A 112 -11.31 11.74 18.09
CA GLY A 112 -11.35 10.81 19.24
C GLY A 112 -10.75 9.44 18.97
N ASN A 113 -9.85 9.33 18.00
CA ASN A 113 -9.22 8.09 17.61
C ASN A 113 -7.83 7.92 18.22
N ASP A 114 -7.31 6.70 18.08
CA ASP A 114 -5.98 6.28 18.47
C ASP A 114 -5.39 5.39 17.36
N ALA A 115 -4.10 5.56 17.06
CA ALA A 115 -3.39 4.80 16.04
C ALA A 115 -2.05 4.29 16.55
N HIS A 116 -1.69 3.09 16.14
CA HIS A 116 -0.39 2.48 16.45
C HIS A 116 0.28 1.98 15.17
N LEU A 117 1.49 2.43 14.91
CA LEU A 117 2.31 1.91 13.82
C LEU A 117 2.74 0.47 14.08
N LEU A 118 2.65 -0.34 13.04
CA LEU A 118 3.08 -1.72 13.02
C LEU A 118 4.14 -1.90 11.94
N VAL A 119 5.38 -2.00 12.36
CA VAL A 119 6.53 -2.09 11.45
C VAL A 119 6.79 -3.55 11.12
N ASP A 120 6.75 -3.87 9.83
CA ASP A 120 6.96 -5.20 9.26
C ASP A 120 5.93 -6.27 9.69
N GLY A 121 5.97 -7.40 9.02
CA GLY A 121 5.04 -8.52 9.23
C GLY A 121 5.00 -9.06 10.65
N PRO A 122 6.16 -9.29 11.34
CA PRO A 122 6.14 -9.84 12.68
C PRO A 122 5.34 -9.02 13.71
N ALA A 123 5.42 -7.69 13.66
CA ALA A 123 4.63 -6.83 14.54
C ALA A 123 3.15 -6.86 14.14
N THR A 124 2.88 -6.76 12.84
CA THR A 124 1.53 -6.74 12.29
C THR A 124 0.78 -8.04 12.58
N TYR A 125 1.36 -9.21 12.27
CA TYR A 125 0.69 -10.49 12.53
C TYR A 125 0.47 -10.74 14.03
N ARG A 126 1.41 -10.35 14.90
CA ARG A 126 1.18 -10.44 16.35
C ARG A 126 -0.03 -9.63 16.78
N ALA A 127 -0.14 -8.39 16.31
CA ALA A 127 -1.26 -7.51 16.66
C ALA A 127 -2.59 -8.01 16.09
N MET A 128 -2.62 -8.38 14.80
CA MET A 128 -3.81 -8.90 14.12
C MET A 128 -4.31 -10.19 14.77
N PHE A 129 -3.44 -11.16 15.00
CA PHE A 129 -3.84 -12.44 15.61
C PHE A 129 -4.31 -12.27 17.05
N ALA A 130 -3.63 -11.43 17.84
CA ALA A 130 -4.07 -11.11 19.20
C ALA A 130 -5.45 -10.42 19.22
N ALA A 131 -5.75 -9.58 18.23
CA ALA A 131 -7.05 -8.95 18.09
C ALA A 131 -8.13 -9.97 17.67
N ILE A 132 -7.81 -10.86 16.69
CA ILE A 132 -8.71 -11.95 16.28
C ILE A 132 -9.03 -12.89 17.48
N GLU A 133 -8.03 -13.26 18.27
CA GLU A 133 -8.24 -14.08 19.48
C GLU A 133 -9.24 -13.48 20.48
N LYS A 134 -9.31 -12.15 20.54
CA LYS A 134 -10.21 -11.41 21.44
C LYS A 134 -11.58 -11.11 20.82
N ALA A 135 -11.77 -11.33 19.52
CA ALA A 135 -13.02 -11.07 18.83
C ALA A 135 -14.21 -11.81 19.47
N ARG A 136 -15.36 -11.15 19.56
CA ARG A 136 -16.57 -11.66 20.20
C ARG A 136 -17.82 -11.67 19.32
N ARG A 137 -17.89 -10.80 18.31
CA ARG A 137 -19.09 -10.60 17.49
C ARG A 137 -18.82 -10.88 16.01
N ARG A 138 -17.87 -10.17 15.43
CA ARG A 138 -17.60 -10.27 13.98
C ARG A 138 -16.16 -9.97 13.63
N ILE A 139 -15.70 -10.59 12.56
CA ILE A 139 -14.40 -10.36 11.92
C ILE A 139 -14.64 -10.17 10.43
N HIS A 140 -14.22 -9.04 9.90
CA HIS A 140 -14.20 -8.74 8.47
C HIS A 140 -12.76 -8.65 8.01
N LEU A 141 -12.35 -9.48 7.06
CA LEU A 141 -11.02 -9.50 6.45
C LEU A 141 -11.14 -9.26 4.96
N GLU A 142 -10.40 -8.29 4.44
CA GLU A 142 -10.26 -7.99 3.03
C GLU A 142 -8.78 -7.91 2.71
N THR A 143 -8.30 -8.63 1.69
CA THR A 143 -6.88 -8.66 1.38
C THR A 143 -6.63 -8.97 -0.09
N TYR A 144 -5.58 -8.36 -0.66
CA TYR A 144 -5.15 -8.66 -2.02
C TYR A 144 -4.55 -10.08 -2.12
N ILE A 145 -3.58 -10.40 -1.25
CA ILE A 145 -2.98 -11.74 -1.20
C ILE A 145 -3.41 -12.45 0.07
N LEU A 146 -4.03 -13.61 -0.10
CA LEU A 146 -4.30 -14.58 0.96
C LEU A 146 -3.63 -15.90 0.59
N GLU A 147 -2.40 -16.09 1.05
CA GLU A 147 -1.55 -17.22 0.71
C GLU A 147 -1.68 -18.34 1.76
N SER A 148 -1.74 -19.59 1.30
CA SER A 148 -1.55 -20.75 2.17
C SER A 148 -0.08 -20.85 2.59
N GLY A 149 0.18 -21.20 3.83
CA GLY A 149 1.52 -21.25 4.43
C GLY A 149 1.47 -20.88 5.89
N GLU A 150 2.61 -20.65 6.53
CA GLU A 150 2.68 -20.49 7.99
C GLU A 150 1.68 -19.45 8.54
N GLN A 151 1.62 -18.27 7.93
CA GLN A 151 0.75 -17.18 8.40
C GLN A 151 -0.71 -17.40 7.98
N GLY A 152 -0.95 -17.80 6.73
CA GLY A 152 -2.31 -18.09 6.26
C GLY A 152 -2.94 -19.27 6.98
N ASP A 153 -2.19 -20.36 7.20
CA ASP A 153 -2.69 -21.53 7.93
C ASP A 153 -2.98 -21.20 9.41
N ARG A 154 -2.13 -20.34 10.02
CA ARG A 154 -2.40 -19.85 11.38
C ARG A 154 -3.66 -19.01 11.43
N LEU A 155 -3.82 -18.10 10.46
CA LEU A 155 -5.04 -17.31 10.33
C LEU A 155 -6.27 -18.20 10.16
N ALA A 156 -6.25 -19.16 9.24
CA ALA A 156 -7.37 -20.08 8.99
C ALA A 156 -7.78 -20.85 10.26
N ARG A 157 -6.80 -21.37 11.01
CA ARG A 157 -7.08 -22.06 12.31
C ARG A 157 -7.73 -21.13 13.33
N LEU A 158 -7.25 -19.87 13.45
CA LEU A 158 -7.82 -18.87 14.36
C LEU A 158 -9.26 -18.50 13.97
N LEU A 159 -9.50 -18.23 12.69
CA LEU A 159 -10.83 -17.90 12.18
C LEU A 159 -11.81 -19.07 12.41
N ALA A 160 -11.40 -20.30 12.09
CA ALA A 160 -12.23 -21.50 12.33
C ALA A 160 -12.54 -21.67 13.83
N ALA A 161 -11.58 -21.42 14.72
CA ALA A 161 -11.79 -21.47 16.17
C ALA A 161 -12.80 -20.41 16.64
N LYS A 162 -12.71 -19.17 16.13
CA LYS A 162 -13.64 -18.08 16.43
C LYS A 162 -15.04 -18.35 15.86
N ARG A 163 -15.13 -18.93 14.67
CA ARG A 163 -16.41 -19.35 14.08
C ARG A 163 -17.15 -20.38 14.95
N ARG A 164 -16.44 -21.36 15.49
CA ARG A 164 -17.01 -22.34 16.45
C ARG A 164 -17.50 -21.68 17.76
N GLN A 165 -16.97 -20.50 18.14
CA GLN A 165 -17.42 -19.72 19.28
C GLN A 165 -18.61 -18.81 18.93
N GLY A 166 -19.15 -18.88 17.72
CA GLY A 166 -20.31 -18.09 17.26
C GLY A 166 -19.96 -16.73 16.66
N VAL A 167 -18.66 -16.40 16.46
CA VAL A 167 -18.25 -15.14 15.83
C VAL A 167 -18.62 -15.18 14.34
N GLU A 168 -19.23 -14.11 13.84
CA GLU A 168 -19.50 -13.94 12.41
C GLU A 168 -18.21 -13.58 11.69
N ILE A 169 -17.87 -14.29 10.60
CA ILE A 169 -16.62 -14.08 9.88
C ILE A 169 -16.90 -13.97 8.39
N ARG A 170 -16.36 -12.89 7.79
CA ARG A 170 -16.38 -12.64 6.35
C ARG A 170 -14.96 -12.42 5.86
N VAL A 171 -14.61 -13.08 4.76
CA VAL A 171 -13.30 -12.98 4.11
C VAL A 171 -13.51 -12.63 2.64
N LEU A 172 -12.98 -11.49 2.22
CA LEU A 172 -12.92 -11.03 0.84
C LEU A 172 -11.46 -11.08 0.38
N TYR A 173 -11.17 -11.76 -0.73
CA TYR A 173 -9.83 -11.85 -1.28
C TYR A 173 -9.83 -11.57 -2.78
N ASP A 174 -8.77 -10.94 -3.28
CA ASP A 174 -8.62 -10.70 -4.72
C ASP A 174 -8.21 -11.98 -5.45
N SER A 175 -8.87 -12.25 -6.58
CA SER A 175 -8.66 -13.49 -7.32
C SER A 175 -7.28 -13.56 -8.00
N VAL A 176 -6.72 -12.42 -8.44
CA VAL A 176 -5.38 -12.36 -9.05
C VAL A 176 -4.29 -12.43 -8.00
N GLY A 177 -4.43 -11.65 -6.93
CA GLY A 177 -3.47 -11.64 -5.83
C GLY A 177 -3.33 -12.98 -5.12
N SER A 178 -4.38 -13.82 -5.16
CA SER A 178 -4.41 -15.12 -4.48
C SER A 178 -4.39 -16.32 -5.43
N LEU A 179 -3.96 -16.13 -6.71
CA LEU A 179 -3.92 -17.20 -7.72
C LEU A 179 -3.09 -18.42 -7.32
N ASP A 180 -2.00 -18.22 -6.61
CA ASP A 180 -1.09 -19.28 -6.17
C ASP A 180 -1.62 -20.05 -4.95
N THR A 181 -2.75 -19.62 -4.38
CA THR A 181 -3.36 -20.29 -3.23
C THR A 181 -4.25 -21.44 -3.69
N PRO A 182 -4.01 -22.66 -3.21
CA PRO A 182 -4.80 -23.81 -3.62
C PRO A 182 -6.28 -23.61 -3.31
N PRO A 183 -7.22 -23.94 -4.22
CA PRO A 183 -8.67 -23.79 -4.00
C PRO A 183 -9.18 -24.44 -2.72
N ARG A 184 -8.58 -25.56 -2.33
CA ARG A 184 -8.88 -26.28 -1.09
C ARG A 184 -8.75 -25.40 0.16
N TYR A 185 -7.81 -24.45 0.17
CA TYR A 185 -7.67 -23.51 1.30
C TYR A 185 -8.94 -22.72 1.55
N PHE A 186 -9.56 -22.21 0.48
CA PHE A 186 -10.83 -21.46 0.56
C PHE A 186 -12.02 -22.39 0.86
N GLU A 187 -12.04 -23.60 0.29
CA GLU A 187 -13.04 -24.64 0.57
C GLU A 187 -13.04 -25.04 2.04
N ASP A 188 -11.88 -25.19 2.66
CA ASP A 188 -11.74 -25.51 4.08
C ASP A 188 -12.28 -24.37 4.98
N LEU A 189 -12.07 -23.10 4.60
CA LEU A 189 -12.68 -21.93 5.28
C LEU A 189 -14.20 -21.96 5.18
N VAL A 190 -14.76 -22.23 4.00
CA VAL A 190 -16.21 -22.34 3.79
C VAL A 190 -16.76 -23.53 4.58
N ALA A 191 -16.11 -24.68 4.58
CA ALA A 191 -16.50 -25.85 5.35
C ALA A 191 -16.49 -25.58 6.87
N ALA A 192 -15.63 -24.67 7.35
CA ALA A 192 -15.63 -24.20 8.73
C ALA A 192 -16.79 -23.22 9.05
N GLY A 193 -17.64 -22.88 8.06
CA GLY A 193 -18.78 -21.97 8.19
C GLY A 193 -18.43 -20.50 8.10
N ILE A 194 -17.28 -20.16 7.52
CA ILE A 194 -16.83 -18.80 7.23
C ILE A 194 -17.43 -18.37 5.89
N ALA A 195 -17.95 -17.15 5.79
CA ALA A 195 -18.39 -16.58 4.53
C ALA A 195 -17.14 -16.09 3.77
N VAL A 196 -16.86 -16.71 2.62
CA VAL A 196 -15.72 -16.38 1.76
C VAL A 196 -16.22 -15.86 0.42
N CYS A 197 -15.61 -14.80 -0.08
CA CYS A 197 -15.95 -14.15 -1.34
C CYS A 197 -14.68 -13.86 -2.14
N GLU A 198 -14.73 -14.15 -3.44
CA GLU A 198 -13.67 -13.87 -4.39
C GLU A 198 -13.97 -12.55 -5.10
N PHE A 199 -13.06 -11.58 -4.99
CA PHE A 199 -13.18 -10.30 -5.68
C PHE A 199 -12.77 -10.43 -7.14
N ASN A 200 -13.61 -9.92 -8.06
CA ASN A 200 -13.38 -9.93 -9.51
C ASN A 200 -12.77 -11.25 -10.02
N PRO A 201 -13.52 -12.37 -9.99
CA PRO A 201 -13.03 -13.67 -10.38
C PRO A 201 -12.45 -13.68 -11.79
N VAL A 202 -11.24 -14.27 -11.97
CA VAL A 202 -10.62 -14.41 -13.31
C VAL A 202 -11.19 -15.54 -14.13
N ASN A 203 -12.06 -16.39 -13.57
CA ASN A 203 -12.71 -17.48 -14.28
C ASN A 203 -13.68 -16.93 -15.35
N PRO A 204 -13.48 -17.18 -16.66
CA PRO A 204 -14.32 -16.66 -17.73
C PRO A 204 -15.81 -17.01 -17.59
N LEU A 205 -16.12 -18.17 -16.98
CA LEU A 205 -17.51 -18.59 -16.75
C LEU A 205 -18.20 -17.74 -15.67
N LYS A 206 -17.45 -17.19 -14.73
CA LYS A 206 -17.96 -16.25 -13.72
C LYS A 206 -18.01 -14.81 -14.23
N LEU A 207 -17.14 -14.46 -15.19
CA LEU A 207 -17.11 -13.14 -15.85
C LEU A 207 -18.23 -12.95 -16.89
N ALA A 208 -18.69 -14.05 -17.51
CA ALA A 208 -19.69 -13.98 -18.57
C ALA A 208 -21.02 -13.45 -18.04
N GLY A 209 -21.31 -12.19 -18.37
CA GLY A 209 -22.63 -11.56 -18.12
C GLY A 209 -22.69 -10.48 -17.05
N ASP A 210 -21.61 -10.17 -16.34
CA ASP A 210 -21.59 -9.02 -15.41
C ASP A 210 -20.64 -7.92 -15.92
N PRO A 211 -21.14 -6.81 -16.47
CA PRO A 211 -20.29 -5.74 -17.02
C PRO A 211 -19.47 -4.97 -15.97
N ARG A 212 -19.72 -5.22 -14.69
CA ARG A 212 -19.00 -4.59 -13.58
C ARG A 212 -17.72 -5.33 -13.21
N LEU A 213 -17.61 -6.61 -13.61
CA LEU A 213 -16.42 -7.41 -13.38
C LEU A 213 -15.36 -7.02 -14.41
N SER A 214 -14.27 -6.42 -13.96
CA SER A 214 -13.14 -5.99 -14.77
C SER A 214 -11.90 -6.78 -14.41
N LEU A 215 -11.26 -7.41 -15.40
CA LEU A 215 -9.98 -8.09 -15.19
C LEU A 215 -8.86 -7.14 -14.75
N ASN A 216 -8.97 -5.86 -15.11
CA ASN A 216 -7.97 -4.86 -14.80
C ASN A 216 -8.12 -4.26 -13.39
N ASN A 217 -9.35 -4.16 -12.88
CA ASN A 217 -9.62 -3.56 -11.58
C ASN A 217 -9.41 -4.60 -10.49
N ARG A 218 -8.43 -4.36 -9.61
CA ARG A 218 -8.08 -5.28 -8.53
C ARG A 218 -8.35 -4.68 -7.17
N ASP A 219 -8.71 -5.52 -6.22
CA ASP A 219 -8.83 -5.11 -4.83
C ASP A 219 -7.47 -5.18 -4.13
N HIS A 220 -6.80 -4.02 -4.08
CA HIS A 220 -5.49 -3.94 -3.45
C HIS A 220 -5.56 -3.49 -1.98
N ARG A 221 -6.76 -3.35 -1.40
CA ARG A 221 -6.98 -3.04 0.02
C ARG A 221 -6.53 -4.19 0.91
N LYS A 222 -6.10 -3.86 2.12
CA LYS A 222 -5.74 -4.80 3.17
C LYS A 222 -6.39 -4.30 4.45
N LEU A 223 -7.59 -4.80 4.72
CA LEU A 223 -8.42 -4.38 5.85
C LEU A 223 -8.71 -5.55 6.77
N LEU A 224 -8.60 -5.34 8.07
CA LEU A 224 -9.13 -6.25 9.08
C LEU A 224 -9.93 -5.43 10.08
N VAL A 225 -11.23 -5.68 10.17
CA VAL A 225 -12.11 -5.00 11.14
C VAL A 225 -12.65 -6.03 12.14
N ILE A 226 -12.50 -5.73 13.42
CA ILE A 226 -12.87 -6.63 14.51
C ILE A 226 -13.88 -5.94 15.43
N ASP A 227 -15.05 -6.56 15.56
CA ASP A 227 -16.16 -6.15 16.43
C ASP A 227 -16.64 -4.70 16.19
N GLY A 228 -16.19 -4.04 15.10
CA GLY A 228 -16.39 -2.61 14.83
C GLY A 228 -15.66 -1.69 15.84
N GLN A 229 -14.62 -2.19 16.51
CA GLN A 229 -13.86 -1.48 17.55
C GLN A 229 -12.39 -1.28 17.20
N ILE A 230 -11.84 -2.17 16.39
CA ILE A 230 -10.43 -2.16 15.97
C ILE A 230 -10.42 -2.37 14.48
N ALA A 231 -9.62 -1.57 13.76
CA ALA A 231 -9.31 -1.81 12.36
C ALA A 231 -7.80 -1.81 12.11
N PHE A 232 -7.40 -2.48 11.04
CA PHE A 232 -6.03 -2.52 10.54
C PHE A 232 -6.04 -2.19 9.06
N THR A 233 -5.03 -1.42 8.61
CA THR A 233 -4.75 -1.19 7.19
C THR A 233 -3.26 -0.93 6.97
N GLY A 234 -2.80 -1.02 5.72
CA GLY A 234 -1.42 -0.79 5.33
C GLY A 234 -0.98 -1.63 4.15
N GLY A 235 0.33 -1.83 3.96
CA GLY A 235 0.86 -2.55 2.81
C GLY A 235 0.90 -4.08 2.98
N ILE A 236 0.79 -4.62 4.19
CA ILE A 236 1.06 -6.03 4.51
C ILE A 236 -0.12 -6.92 4.14
N ASN A 237 0.11 -7.92 3.29
CA ASN A 237 -0.80 -9.00 2.96
C ASN A 237 -0.67 -10.20 3.91
N ILE A 238 -1.45 -11.23 3.70
CA ILE A 238 -1.30 -12.53 4.38
C ILE A 238 -0.41 -13.44 3.52
N SER A 239 0.90 -13.31 3.68
CA SER A 239 1.91 -14.03 2.88
C SER A 239 3.19 -14.32 3.66
N GLY A 240 3.91 -15.35 3.23
CA GLY A 240 5.19 -15.76 3.79
C GLY A 240 6.32 -14.72 3.63
N VAL A 241 6.25 -13.84 2.63
CA VAL A 241 7.29 -12.81 2.36
C VAL A 241 7.47 -11.82 3.50
N TYR A 242 6.43 -11.61 4.31
CA TYR A 242 6.44 -10.75 5.50
C TYR A 242 6.82 -11.48 6.80
N ARG A 243 7.19 -12.77 6.73
CA ARG A 243 7.48 -13.60 7.92
C ARG A 243 8.58 -13.05 8.81
N ALA A 244 9.59 -12.45 8.21
CA ALA A 244 10.75 -11.89 8.90
C ALA A 244 10.71 -10.36 8.87
N GLY A 245 11.28 -9.74 9.92
CA GLY A 245 11.47 -8.29 9.95
C GLY A 245 12.61 -7.85 9.06
N SER A 246 12.58 -6.60 8.62
CA SER A 246 13.57 -6.01 7.72
C SER A 246 14.69 -5.25 8.45
N PHE A 247 14.56 -4.97 9.74
CA PHE A 247 15.55 -4.28 10.56
C PHE A 247 16.32 -5.24 11.46
N GLY A 248 17.60 -4.91 11.75
CA GLY A 248 18.39 -5.59 12.77
C GLY A 248 19.20 -6.82 12.32
N SER A 249 19.17 -7.20 11.06
CA SER A 249 19.98 -8.29 10.52
C SER A 249 21.30 -7.76 9.93
N LYS A 250 22.43 -8.06 10.56
CA LYS A 250 23.76 -7.56 10.14
C LYS A 250 24.29 -8.12 8.81
N ARG A 251 23.64 -9.11 8.20
CA ARG A 251 23.99 -9.70 6.89
C ARG A 251 22.80 -10.42 6.29
N ARG A 252 21.89 -9.71 5.69
CA ARG A 252 20.95 -10.31 4.75
C ARG A 252 21.38 -9.96 3.33
N VAL A 253 21.53 -10.97 2.49
CA VAL A 253 21.41 -10.80 1.07
C VAL A 253 19.93 -10.51 0.84
N PRO A 254 19.57 -9.36 0.24
CA PRO A 254 18.17 -9.06 -0.03
C PRO A 254 17.58 -10.19 -0.87
N THR A 255 16.50 -10.78 -0.40
CA THR A 255 15.79 -11.83 -1.15
C THR A 255 14.42 -11.31 -1.54
N ARG A 256 13.91 -11.77 -2.69
CA ARG A 256 12.54 -11.46 -3.12
C ARG A 256 11.49 -12.20 -2.29
N ASP A 257 11.91 -13.22 -1.56
CA ASP A 257 11.02 -14.23 -0.99
C ASP A 257 10.78 -14.07 0.50
N GLU A 258 11.50 -13.20 1.21
CA GLU A 258 11.26 -12.96 2.63
C GLU A 258 11.89 -11.67 3.17
N GLY A 259 11.35 -11.18 4.29
CA GLY A 259 11.89 -10.03 4.99
C GLY A 259 11.58 -8.71 4.30
N TRP A 260 10.43 -8.62 3.65
CA TRP A 260 9.96 -7.37 3.06
C TRP A 260 9.78 -6.29 4.12
N ARG A 261 10.21 -5.09 3.77
CA ARG A 261 9.99 -3.89 4.58
C ARG A 261 8.63 -3.29 4.23
N ASP A 262 7.73 -3.30 5.20
CA ASP A 262 6.40 -2.74 5.00
C ASP A 262 5.87 -2.07 6.29
N THR A 263 4.80 -1.30 6.17
CA THR A 263 4.15 -0.60 7.28
C THR A 263 2.67 -0.88 7.29
N HIS A 264 2.15 -1.13 8.49
CA HIS A 264 0.74 -1.28 8.77
C HIS A 264 0.36 -0.39 9.95
N VAL A 265 -0.92 -0.15 10.14
CA VAL A 265 -1.42 0.62 11.27
C VAL A 265 -2.63 -0.09 11.88
N MET A 266 -2.69 -0.11 13.20
CA MET A 266 -3.87 -0.48 13.96
C MET A 266 -4.55 0.79 14.45
N VAL A 267 -5.84 0.93 14.17
CA VAL A 267 -6.64 2.09 14.60
C VAL A 267 -7.79 1.66 15.51
N ARG A 268 -8.14 2.53 16.43
CA ARG A 268 -9.27 2.41 17.34
C ARG A 268 -10.01 3.74 17.39
N GLY A 269 -11.26 3.68 17.81
CA GLY A 269 -12.10 4.87 17.93
C GLY A 269 -13.15 4.98 16.83
N PRO A 270 -13.89 6.08 16.76
CA PRO A 270 -15.04 6.21 15.88
C PRO A 270 -14.73 6.03 14.40
N VAL A 271 -13.50 6.32 13.95
CA VAL A 271 -13.07 6.12 12.53
C VAL A 271 -13.22 4.68 12.06
N VAL A 272 -13.25 3.69 12.97
CA VAL A 272 -13.41 2.27 12.61
C VAL A 272 -14.73 2.01 11.87
N SER A 273 -15.74 2.86 12.08
CA SER A 273 -17.00 2.80 11.32
C SER A 273 -16.79 2.99 9.83
N GLN A 274 -15.87 3.88 9.41
CA GLN A 274 -15.55 4.10 8.00
C GLN A 274 -14.90 2.88 7.35
N PHE A 275 -14.04 2.16 8.08
CA PHE A 275 -13.45 0.89 7.61
C PHE A 275 -14.52 -0.20 7.45
N GLU A 276 -15.46 -0.26 8.40
CA GLU A 276 -16.55 -1.22 8.34
C GLU A 276 -17.50 -0.94 7.19
N GLU A 277 -17.82 0.34 6.93
CA GLU A 277 -18.64 0.73 5.79
C GLU A 277 -17.96 0.40 4.47
N LEU A 278 -16.67 0.72 4.31
CA LEU A 278 -15.89 0.42 3.10
C LEU A 278 -15.89 -1.09 2.80
N PHE A 279 -15.62 -1.94 3.80
CA PHE A 279 -15.71 -3.39 3.65
C PHE A 279 -17.11 -3.85 3.25
N ASN A 280 -18.15 -3.32 3.91
CA ASN A 280 -19.54 -3.70 3.65
C ASN A 280 -20.00 -3.28 2.26
N ASP A 281 -19.50 -2.17 1.73
CA ASP A 281 -19.78 -1.71 0.38
C ASP A 281 -19.15 -2.66 -0.64
N ALA A 282 -17.87 -3.00 -0.49
CA ALA A 282 -17.20 -3.99 -1.33
C ALA A 282 -17.90 -5.36 -1.30
N TRP A 283 -18.30 -5.82 -0.11
CA TRP A 283 -19.04 -7.07 0.06
C TRP A 283 -20.37 -7.08 -0.69
N ARG A 284 -21.11 -5.97 -0.68
CA ARG A 284 -22.38 -5.82 -1.39
C ARG A 284 -22.19 -5.72 -2.92
N GLU A 285 -21.23 -4.96 -3.36
CA GLU A 285 -20.91 -4.77 -4.78
C GLU A 285 -20.51 -6.07 -5.45
N GLN A 286 -19.71 -6.89 -4.77
CA GLN A 286 -19.31 -8.20 -5.24
C GLN A 286 -20.42 -9.26 -5.09
N ARG A 287 -21.61 -8.90 -4.54
CA ARG A 287 -22.71 -9.82 -4.27
C ARG A 287 -22.31 -11.06 -3.50
N CYS A 288 -21.45 -10.85 -2.50
CA CYS A 288 -20.91 -11.91 -1.67
C CYS A 288 -22.00 -12.67 -0.88
N PRO A 289 -21.74 -13.92 -0.47
CA PRO A 289 -22.72 -14.71 0.27
C PRO A 289 -23.02 -14.10 1.64
N SER A 290 -24.23 -14.28 2.14
CA SER A 290 -24.70 -13.76 3.42
C SER A 290 -24.76 -12.22 3.47
N PRO A 291 -25.92 -11.63 3.22
CA PRO A 291 -26.07 -10.17 3.16
C PRO A 291 -25.65 -9.50 4.47
N VAL A 292 -25.06 -8.32 4.33
CA VAL A 292 -24.67 -7.50 5.48
C VAL A 292 -25.92 -6.91 6.12
N VAL A 293 -26.14 -7.22 7.39
CA VAL A 293 -27.08 -6.48 8.22
C VAL A 293 -26.34 -5.30 8.83
N ARG A 294 -26.70 -4.07 8.44
CA ARG A 294 -26.15 -2.86 9.06
C ARG A 294 -26.47 -2.88 10.56
N GLN A 295 -25.47 -3.17 11.37
CA GLN A 295 -25.53 -2.97 12.81
C GLN A 295 -24.71 -1.72 13.12
N ALA A 296 -25.40 -0.66 13.48
CA ALA A 296 -24.72 0.55 13.96
C ALA A 296 -23.97 0.19 15.25
N THR A 297 -22.65 0.07 15.13
CA THR A 297 -21.79 -0.10 16.30
C THR A 297 -21.33 1.29 16.70
N ARG A 298 -21.83 1.78 17.82
CA ARG A 298 -21.28 3.00 18.40
C ARG A 298 -19.88 2.68 18.91
N THR A 299 -18.86 3.23 18.26
CA THR A 299 -17.47 3.06 18.68
C THR A 299 -17.15 4.13 19.70
N GLU A 300 -16.60 3.73 20.83
CA GLU A 300 -16.20 4.66 21.89
C GLU A 300 -14.93 5.41 21.49
N ARG A 301 -14.75 6.59 22.04
CA ARG A 301 -13.51 7.37 21.92
C ARG A 301 -12.34 6.54 22.47
N ALA A 302 -11.24 6.46 21.69
CA ALA A 302 -10.03 5.71 22.05
C ALA A 302 -8.82 6.64 22.33
N GLY A 303 -8.86 7.87 21.85
CA GLY A 303 -7.77 8.84 22.01
C GLY A 303 -8.19 10.25 21.64
N SER A 304 -7.26 11.03 21.09
CA SER A 304 -7.49 12.42 20.69
C SER A 304 -7.24 12.69 19.21
N MET A 305 -6.71 11.72 18.46
CA MET A 305 -6.29 11.91 17.07
C MET A 305 -7.49 12.17 16.15
N ALA A 306 -7.30 13.07 15.18
CA ALA A 306 -8.23 13.28 14.08
C ALA A 306 -7.83 12.38 12.91
N MET A 307 -8.78 11.61 12.39
CA MET A 307 -8.53 10.65 11.32
C MET A 307 -9.62 10.67 10.26
N ARG A 308 -9.26 10.24 9.07
CA ARG A 308 -10.19 10.02 7.96
C ARG A 308 -9.70 8.83 7.14
N LEU A 309 -10.60 7.92 6.79
CA LEU A 309 -10.32 6.90 5.79
C LEU A 309 -10.57 7.48 4.41
N VAL A 310 -9.62 7.34 3.51
CA VAL A 310 -9.73 7.73 2.10
C VAL A 310 -9.59 6.49 1.22
N ALA A 311 -10.37 6.43 0.16
CA ALA A 311 -10.38 5.29 -0.73
C ALA A 311 -10.10 5.71 -2.18
N ALA A 312 -9.57 4.79 -2.97
CA ALA A 312 -9.60 4.85 -4.41
C ALA A 312 -10.57 3.77 -4.92
N ASP A 313 -11.44 4.17 -5.81
CA ASP A 313 -12.40 3.31 -6.49
C ASP A 313 -12.29 3.57 -8.00
N PRO A 314 -11.93 2.57 -8.81
CA PRO A 314 -11.83 2.71 -10.27
C PRO A 314 -13.13 3.13 -10.96
N VAL A 315 -14.26 2.98 -10.30
CA VAL A 315 -15.57 3.38 -10.82
C VAL A 315 -15.85 4.85 -10.54
N SER A 316 -15.24 5.40 -9.51
CA SER A 316 -15.29 6.84 -9.22
C SER A 316 -14.30 7.59 -10.12
N GLU A 317 -14.70 8.75 -10.63
CA GLU A 317 -13.83 9.57 -11.48
C GLU A 317 -12.63 10.17 -10.74
N ARG A 318 -12.52 9.96 -9.41
CA ARG A 318 -11.50 10.61 -8.54
C ARG A 318 -10.98 9.66 -7.47
N SER A 319 -9.67 9.56 -7.36
CA SER A 319 -9.03 8.97 -6.19
C SER A 319 -8.96 10.00 -5.05
N GLU A 320 -9.64 9.71 -3.95
CA GLU A 320 -9.65 10.59 -2.77
C GLU A 320 -8.25 10.78 -2.19
N LEU A 321 -7.44 9.71 -2.16
CA LEU A 321 -6.06 9.81 -1.67
C LEU A 321 -5.22 10.70 -2.58
N TYR A 322 -5.37 10.58 -3.90
CA TYR A 322 -4.64 11.45 -4.84
C TYR A 322 -4.92 12.92 -4.57
N VAL A 323 -6.20 13.29 -4.41
CA VAL A 323 -6.59 14.66 -4.09
C VAL A 323 -6.02 15.11 -2.75
N ALA A 324 -6.09 14.26 -1.72
CA ALA A 324 -5.58 14.56 -0.39
C ALA A 324 -4.05 14.75 -0.40
N LEU A 325 -3.32 13.86 -1.08
CA LEU A 325 -1.87 13.93 -1.19
C LEU A 325 -1.43 15.17 -1.98
N MET A 326 -2.04 15.44 -3.15
CA MET A 326 -1.71 16.63 -3.94
C MET A 326 -1.95 17.92 -3.15
N SER A 327 -3.08 17.99 -2.43
CA SER A 327 -3.35 19.13 -1.56
C SER A 327 -2.29 19.28 -0.46
N ALA A 328 -1.85 18.21 0.18
CA ALA A 328 -0.84 18.27 1.22
C ALA A 328 0.54 18.70 0.65
N LEU A 329 0.94 18.19 -0.52
CA LEU A 329 2.18 18.57 -1.21
C LEU A 329 2.19 20.06 -1.63
N ASP A 330 1.08 20.55 -2.18
CA ASP A 330 0.95 21.93 -2.63
C ASP A 330 1.01 22.95 -1.48
N HIS A 331 0.54 22.57 -0.29
CA HIS A 331 0.52 23.42 0.90
C HIS A 331 1.66 23.16 1.88
N ALA A 332 2.52 22.17 1.61
CA ALA A 332 3.70 21.87 2.43
C ALA A 332 4.64 23.10 2.57
N ARG A 333 5.15 23.34 3.78
CA ARG A 333 5.98 24.49 4.14
C ARG A 333 7.37 24.12 4.66
N LYS A 334 7.51 22.92 5.28
CA LYS A 334 8.71 22.56 6.01
C LYS A 334 9.34 21.27 5.48
N ARG A 335 8.57 20.20 5.37
CA ARG A 335 9.06 18.89 4.95
C ARG A 335 7.99 18.02 4.29
N VAL A 336 8.42 17.23 3.32
CA VAL A 336 7.64 16.19 2.65
C VAL A 336 8.51 14.95 2.62
N TRP A 337 8.14 13.91 3.41
CA TRP A 337 8.88 12.66 3.49
C TRP A 337 7.99 11.51 3.09
N LEU A 338 8.36 10.82 2.02
CA LEU A 338 7.56 9.78 1.39
C LEU A 338 8.34 8.46 1.31
N THR A 339 7.69 7.35 1.66
CA THR A 339 8.23 6.00 1.53
C THR A 339 7.28 5.15 0.69
N TYR A 340 7.70 4.76 -0.52
CA TYR A 340 6.85 4.02 -1.46
C TYR A 340 7.58 2.84 -2.08
N GLY A 341 6.94 1.66 -2.04
CA GLY A 341 7.43 0.43 -2.67
C GLY A 341 7.37 0.45 -4.20
N TYR A 342 6.34 1.10 -4.76
CA TYR A 342 6.26 1.40 -6.19
C TYR A 342 6.07 2.90 -6.38
N PHE A 343 6.92 3.47 -7.24
CA PHE A 343 6.97 4.89 -7.50
C PHE A 343 7.00 5.12 -9.01
N VAL A 344 5.84 5.31 -9.62
CA VAL A 344 5.65 5.66 -11.03
C VAL A 344 4.68 6.85 -11.10
N PRO A 345 5.11 8.01 -10.57
CA PRO A 345 4.24 9.17 -10.39
C PRO A 345 3.84 9.78 -11.73
N ASP A 346 2.63 10.30 -11.79
CA ASP A 346 2.17 11.11 -12.89
C ASP A 346 2.85 12.49 -12.94
N GLU A 347 2.71 13.22 -14.04
CA GLU A 347 3.35 14.52 -14.21
C GLU A 347 2.91 15.54 -13.15
N ARG A 348 1.65 15.49 -12.68
CA ARG A 348 1.17 16.41 -11.64
C ARG A 348 1.85 16.14 -10.29
N THR A 349 2.00 14.87 -9.92
CA THR A 349 2.75 14.47 -8.72
C THR A 349 4.21 14.91 -8.80
N LEU A 350 4.87 14.65 -9.94
CA LEU A 350 6.25 15.09 -10.19
C LEU A 350 6.38 16.62 -10.07
N GLN A 351 5.44 17.35 -10.65
CA GLN A 351 5.43 18.82 -10.57
C GLN A 351 5.24 19.29 -9.12
N SER A 352 4.31 18.72 -8.35
CA SER A 352 4.09 19.09 -6.95
C SER A 352 5.34 18.84 -6.08
N LEU A 353 6.06 17.74 -6.30
CA LEU A 353 7.32 17.45 -5.59
C LEU A 353 8.44 18.44 -5.96
N ARG A 354 8.60 18.74 -7.25
CA ARG A 354 9.56 19.75 -7.73
C ARG A 354 9.26 21.14 -7.16
N ASP A 355 8.00 21.56 -7.25
CA ASP A 355 7.57 22.87 -6.76
C ASP A 355 7.77 22.98 -5.24
N ALA A 356 7.48 21.93 -4.48
CA ALA A 356 7.73 21.88 -3.04
C ALA A 356 9.24 22.08 -2.74
N ALA A 357 10.11 21.33 -3.40
CA ALA A 357 11.56 21.47 -3.23
C ALA A 357 12.06 22.87 -3.64
N GLN A 358 11.56 23.43 -4.75
CA GLN A 358 11.90 24.79 -5.20
C GLN A 358 11.42 25.89 -4.25
N ARG A 359 10.33 25.63 -3.51
CA ARG A 359 9.88 26.53 -2.41
C ARG A 359 10.76 26.45 -1.15
N GLY A 360 11.77 25.54 -1.13
CA GLY A 360 12.65 25.32 0.01
C GLY A 360 12.11 24.30 1.03
N VAL A 361 11.10 23.53 0.67
CA VAL A 361 10.62 22.41 1.48
C VAL A 361 11.62 21.25 1.42
N ASP A 362 11.95 20.64 2.55
CA ASP A 362 12.81 19.43 2.63
C ASP A 362 12.03 18.22 2.09
N VAL A 363 12.22 17.92 0.80
CA VAL A 363 11.55 16.80 0.13
C VAL A 363 12.48 15.59 0.09
N ARG A 364 12.07 14.49 0.74
CA ARG A 364 12.83 13.24 0.78
C ARG A 364 11.98 12.06 0.37
N LEU A 365 12.55 11.19 -0.46
CA LEU A 365 11.91 9.96 -0.94
C LEU A 365 12.76 8.75 -0.52
N VAL A 366 12.17 7.78 0.17
CA VAL A 366 12.75 6.44 0.36
C VAL A 366 12.05 5.51 -0.62
N LEU A 367 12.83 4.96 -1.56
CA LEU A 367 12.37 4.16 -2.68
C LEU A 367 13.10 2.81 -2.71
N PRO A 368 12.59 1.80 -3.43
CA PRO A 368 13.26 0.51 -3.53
C PRO A 368 14.56 0.59 -4.32
N GLY A 369 15.62 -0.03 -3.81
CA GLY A 369 16.89 -0.20 -4.53
C GLY A 369 16.91 -1.42 -5.45
N PHE A 370 15.92 -2.31 -5.31
CA PHE A 370 15.57 -3.43 -6.19
C PHE A 370 14.08 -3.75 -6.03
N SER A 371 13.49 -4.45 -7.01
CA SER A 371 12.07 -4.76 -6.98
C SER A 371 11.81 -6.19 -7.49
N ASP A 372 10.71 -6.77 -7.08
CA ASP A 372 10.11 -7.99 -7.63
C ASP A 372 9.54 -7.75 -9.04
N PHE A 373 9.20 -6.49 -9.38
CA PHE A 373 8.65 -6.12 -10.68
C PHE A 373 9.53 -5.08 -11.40
N TRP A 374 10.24 -5.52 -12.45
CA TRP A 374 11.24 -4.69 -13.14
C TRP A 374 10.70 -3.43 -13.80
N ALA A 375 9.47 -3.47 -14.35
CA ALA A 375 8.94 -2.38 -15.17
C ALA A 375 8.62 -1.12 -14.33
N PRO A 376 7.82 -1.17 -13.24
CA PRO A 376 7.63 -0.03 -12.35
C PRO A 376 8.95 0.48 -11.75
N PHE A 377 9.89 -0.44 -11.42
CA PHE A 377 11.18 -0.07 -10.88
C PHE A 377 11.97 0.84 -11.83
N HIS A 378 12.10 0.45 -13.10
CA HIS A 378 12.84 1.25 -14.08
C HIS A 378 12.05 2.49 -14.53
N ALA A 379 10.72 2.43 -14.63
CA ALA A 379 9.89 3.59 -14.92
C ALA A 379 10.08 4.69 -13.87
N GLY A 380 9.97 4.34 -12.58
CA GLY A 380 10.19 5.30 -11.49
C GLY A 380 11.57 5.92 -11.50
N ARG A 381 12.61 5.13 -11.73
CA ARG A 381 14.00 5.61 -11.84
C ARG A 381 14.21 6.59 -13.00
N SER A 382 13.42 6.52 -14.05
CA SER A 382 13.52 7.46 -15.18
C SER A 382 13.26 8.92 -14.79
N HIS A 383 12.55 9.17 -13.69
CA HIS A 383 12.22 10.50 -13.17
C HIS A 383 13.26 11.07 -12.19
N TYR A 384 14.22 10.26 -11.73
CA TYR A 384 15.19 10.70 -10.72
C TYR A 384 16.00 11.93 -11.12
N GLN A 385 16.40 12.03 -12.40
CA GLN A 385 17.17 13.18 -12.87
C GLN A 385 16.43 14.50 -12.64
N ASP A 386 15.15 14.54 -12.96
CA ASP A 386 14.32 15.74 -12.85
C ASP A 386 14.07 16.12 -11.38
N LEU A 387 13.81 15.13 -10.53
CA LEU A 387 13.62 15.31 -9.10
C LEU A 387 14.90 15.77 -8.39
N LEU A 388 16.03 15.11 -8.66
CA LEU A 388 17.34 15.48 -8.10
C LEU A 388 17.75 16.90 -8.53
N SER A 389 17.47 17.28 -9.79
CA SER A 389 17.77 18.62 -10.31
C SER A 389 16.91 19.71 -9.64
N ALA A 390 15.74 19.36 -9.14
CA ALA A 390 14.86 20.28 -8.40
C ALA A 390 15.20 20.37 -6.91
N GLY A 391 16.16 19.56 -6.41
CA GLY A 391 16.58 19.56 -5.00
C GLY A 391 15.87 18.50 -4.13
N VAL A 392 15.17 17.54 -4.73
CA VAL A 392 14.59 16.40 -4.01
C VAL A 392 15.68 15.41 -3.63
N HIS A 393 15.70 14.94 -2.39
CA HIS A 393 16.61 13.90 -1.92
C HIS A 393 16.00 12.52 -2.12
N ILE A 394 16.75 11.61 -2.72
CA ILE A 394 16.31 10.24 -3.02
C ILE A 394 17.22 9.24 -2.32
N TYR A 395 16.61 8.29 -1.61
CA TYR A 395 17.29 7.23 -0.88
C TYR A 395 16.79 5.87 -1.36
N GLU A 396 17.68 4.99 -1.83
CA GLU A 396 17.34 3.63 -2.28
C GLU A 396 17.60 2.61 -1.17
N ARG A 397 16.55 1.94 -0.72
CA ARG A 397 16.69 0.82 0.22
C ARG A 397 17.14 -0.44 -0.49
N ARG A 398 18.25 -1.05 -0.02
CA ARG A 398 18.91 -2.18 -0.69
C ARG A 398 19.06 -3.42 0.16
N ASP A 399 18.74 -3.34 1.44
CA ASP A 399 18.88 -4.45 2.41
C ASP A 399 17.60 -5.29 2.57
N ALA A 400 16.47 -4.78 2.08
CA ALA A 400 15.17 -5.45 2.07
C ALA A 400 14.36 -4.96 0.87
N LEU A 401 13.42 -5.78 0.37
CA LEU A 401 12.45 -5.31 -0.61
C LEU A 401 11.49 -4.35 0.09
N LEU A 402 11.48 -3.10 -0.37
CA LEU A 402 10.60 -2.07 0.17
C LEU A 402 9.22 -2.17 -0.45
N HIS A 403 8.18 -2.29 0.40
CA HIS A 403 6.80 -2.34 -0.05
C HIS A 403 5.86 -1.41 0.74
N ALA A 404 6.39 -0.57 1.65
CA ALA A 404 5.61 0.42 2.40
C ALA A 404 4.99 1.50 1.50
N LYS A 405 3.86 2.04 1.91
CA LYS A 405 3.17 3.18 1.29
C LYS A 405 2.79 4.14 2.41
N THR A 406 3.70 5.07 2.67
CA THR A 406 3.55 6.02 3.77
C THR A 406 4.03 7.41 3.38
N ALA A 407 3.37 8.41 3.92
CA ALA A 407 3.75 9.80 3.77
C ALA A 407 3.64 10.52 5.11
N VAL A 408 4.56 11.45 5.39
CA VAL A 408 4.46 12.39 6.50
C VAL A 408 4.86 13.78 6.03
N ILE A 409 4.00 14.77 6.29
CA ILE A 409 4.15 16.13 5.78
C ILE A 409 3.99 17.11 6.93
N ASP A 410 4.94 18.02 7.05
CA ASP A 410 4.99 19.13 8.02
C ASP A 410 4.78 18.73 9.49
N GLY A 411 5.06 17.46 9.84
CA GLY A 411 4.96 16.95 11.20
C GLY A 411 3.54 16.89 11.75
N VAL A 412 2.53 16.78 10.89
CA VAL A 412 1.12 16.71 11.32
C VAL A 412 0.23 15.87 10.41
N TRP A 413 0.47 15.88 9.10
CA TRP A 413 -0.29 15.11 8.14
C TRP A 413 0.43 13.79 7.85
N SER A 414 -0.23 12.68 8.08
CA SER A 414 0.33 11.35 7.82
C SER A 414 -0.66 10.49 7.05
N SER A 415 -0.15 9.67 6.12
CA SER A 415 -0.90 8.62 5.41
C SER A 415 -0.21 7.28 5.58
N VAL A 416 -1.00 6.25 5.86
CA VAL A 416 -0.59 4.85 5.88
C VAL A 416 -1.67 4.01 5.21
N GLY A 417 -1.30 3.25 4.17
CA GLY A 417 -2.29 2.45 3.47
C GLY A 417 -1.73 1.49 2.42
N SER A 418 -2.56 1.18 1.47
CA SER A 418 -2.26 0.23 0.40
C SER A 418 -1.84 0.91 -0.91
N THR A 419 -2.08 2.21 -1.07
CA THR A 419 -1.96 2.96 -2.32
C THR A 419 -0.50 3.24 -2.65
N ASN A 420 -0.01 2.72 -3.78
CA ASN A 420 1.28 3.11 -4.33
C ASN A 420 1.21 4.50 -5.00
N LEU A 421 2.37 5.07 -5.28
CA LEU A 421 2.46 6.31 -6.03
C LEU A 421 2.61 6.00 -7.53
N ASP A 422 1.55 5.41 -8.10
CA ASP A 422 1.48 4.98 -9.49
C ASP A 422 0.06 5.10 -10.06
N TRP A 423 -0.03 5.09 -11.39
CA TRP A 423 -1.29 5.18 -12.13
C TRP A 423 -2.27 4.06 -11.78
N ARG A 424 -1.74 2.86 -11.60
CA ARG A 424 -2.55 1.69 -11.31
C ARG A 424 -3.29 1.84 -10.01
N SER A 425 -2.63 2.34 -8.97
CA SER A 425 -3.25 2.58 -7.67
C SER A 425 -4.26 3.73 -7.69
N PHE A 426 -4.05 4.75 -8.52
CA PHE A 426 -4.97 5.89 -8.56
C PHE A 426 -6.20 5.67 -9.43
N VAL A 427 -6.12 4.80 -10.48
CA VAL A 427 -7.15 4.69 -11.52
C VAL A 427 -7.74 3.29 -11.66
N HIS A 428 -6.97 2.24 -11.33
CA HIS A 428 -7.36 0.87 -11.65
C HIS A 428 -7.58 -0.03 -10.44
N ASN A 429 -6.99 0.30 -9.29
CA ASN A 429 -7.13 -0.50 -8.09
C ASN A 429 -8.13 0.12 -7.11
N PHE A 430 -8.81 -0.75 -6.37
CA PHE A 430 -9.43 -0.36 -5.12
C PHE A 430 -8.36 -0.29 -4.04
N GLU A 431 -8.19 0.86 -3.42
CA GLU A 431 -7.17 1.14 -2.40
C GLU A 431 -7.81 1.76 -1.16
N ALA A 432 -7.10 1.71 -0.04
CA ALA A 432 -7.55 2.35 1.20
C ALA A 432 -6.36 2.82 2.03
N ASP A 433 -6.37 4.10 2.40
CA ASP A 433 -5.37 4.71 3.27
C ASP A 433 -6.06 5.44 4.42
N VAL A 434 -5.47 5.38 5.60
CA VAL A 434 -5.91 6.23 6.71
C VAL A 434 -5.04 7.48 6.77
N LEU A 435 -5.71 8.64 6.76
CA LEU A 435 -5.09 9.92 7.06
C LEU A 435 -5.18 10.16 8.56
N VAL A 436 -4.05 10.49 9.18
CA VAL A 436 -3.94 10.84 10.59
C VAL A 436 -3.40 12.27 10.68
N LEU A 437 -4.20 13.15 11.26
CA LEU A 437 -3.87 14.58 11.43
C LEU A 437 -3.53 14.83 12.91
N ASP A 438 -2.29 14.49 13.28
CA ASP A 438 -1.84 14.51 14.67
C ASP A 438 -0.30 14.62 14.74
N GLY A 439 0.20 15.51 15.60
CA GLY A 439 1.63 15.80 15.70
C GLY A 439 2.44 14.69 16.35
N ALA A 440 1.89 14.01 17.35
CA ALA A 440 2.59 12.91 18.02
C ALA A 440 2.72 11.70 17.08
N PHE A 441 1.65 11.35 16.38
CA PHE A 441 1.71 10.27 15.38
C PHE A 441 2.65 10.62 14.21
N ALA A 442 2.62 11.86 13.73
CA ALA A 442 3.53 12.32 12.69
C ALA A 442 5.00 12.23 13.14
N GLN A 443 5.30 12.48 14.42
CA GLN A 443 6.64 12.30 14.96
C GLN A 443 7.09 10.83 14.90
N GLU A 444 6.21 9.87 15.26
CA GLU A 444 6.50 8.43 15.11
C GLU A 444 6.77 8.06 13.63
N MET A 445 5.98 8.61 12.71
CA MET A 445 6.18 8.43 11.27
C MET A 445 7.52 8.99 10.79
N GLU A 446 7.92 10.17 11.28
CA GLU A 446 9.22 10.76 10.97
C GLU A 446 10.39 9.94 11.53
N GLU A 447 10.24 9.38 12.72
CA GLU A 447 11.24 8.47 13.30
C GLU A 447 11.40 7.21 12.46
N LEU A 448 10.27 6.62 12.03
CA LEU A 448 10.27 5.47 11.13
C LEU A 448 10.91 5.81 9.78
N PHE A 449 10.59 6.97 9.20
CA PHE A 449 11.23 7.44 7.96
C PHE A 449 12.75 7.55 8.11
N ARG A 450 13.24 8.11 9.23
CA ARG A 450 14.70 8.24 9.49
C ARG A 450 15.37 6.87 9.62
N LEU A 451 14.70 5.88 10.20
CA LEU A 451 15.19 4.50 10.23
C LEU A 451 15.30 3.91 8.83
N ASP A 452 14.27 4.07 7.99
CA ASP A 452 14.31 3.65 6.59
C ASP A 452 15.41 4.38 5.80
N GLN A 453 15.53 5.68 5.98
CA GLN A 453 16.58 6.49 5.38
C GLN A 453 17.98 6.02 5.79
N SER A 454 18.19 5.72 7.07
CA SER A 454 19.49 5.25 7.58
C SER A 454 19.90 3.88 7.05
N ALA A 455 18.93 3.05 6.67
CA ALA A 455 19.13 1.74 6.03
C ALA A 455 19.19 1.83 4.49
N SER A 456 19.17 3.03 3.93
CA SER A 456 19.15 3.29 2.49
C SER A 456 20.43 3.96 2.01
N HIS A 457 20.67 3.95 0.72
CA HIS A 457 21.76 4.64 0.05
C HIS A 457 21.23 5.90 -0.63
N GLU A 458 21.82 7.04 -0.34
CA GLU A 458 21.49 8.29 -1.02
C GLU A 458 21.93 8.24 -2.48
N VAL A 459 21.03 8.65 -3.37
CA VAL A 459 21.31 8.79 -4.81
C VAL A 459 21.70 10.22 -5.07
N THR A 460 23.02 10.47 -5.31
CA THR A 460 23.48 11.82 -5.63
C THR A 460 23.35 12.15 -7.11
N PRO A 461 23.20 13.45 -7.49
CA PRO A 461 23.17 13.87 -8.89
C PRO A 461 24.38 13.41 -9.71
N GLU A 462 25.58 13.37 -9.09
CA GLU A 462 26.82 12.92 -9.74
C GLU A 462 26.77 11.43 -10.04
N GLN A 463 26.48 10.60 -9.05
CA GLN A 463 26.32 9.14 -9.24
C GLN A 463 25.24 8.82 -10.26
N TRP A 464 24.17 9.62 -10.26
CA TRP A 464 23.06 9.40 -11.20
C TRP A 464 23.45 9.69 -12.65
N LYS A 465 24.26 10.71 -12.90
CA LYS A 465 24.79 11.03 -14.23
C LYS A 465 25.70 9.93 -14.78
N ASP A 466 26.44 9.25 -13.91
CA ASP A 466 27.43 8.22 -14.30
C ASP A 466 26.81 6.82 -14.47
N ARG A 467 25.48 6.67 -14.32
CA ARG A 467 24.82 5.37 -14.52
C ARG A 467 25.00 4.83 -15.93
N GLY A 468 25.25 3.51 -16.02
CA GLY A 468 25.57 2.85 -17.28
C GLY A 468 24.48 2.96 -18.36
N VAL A 469 24.88 2.84 -19.63
CA VAL A 469 23.98 2.92 -20.80
C VAL A 469 22.83 1.90 -20.72
N ARG A 470 23.09 0.70 -20.20
CA ARG A 470 22.05 -0.32 -20.01
C ARG A 470 20.92 0.15 -19.07
N ALA A 471 21.26 0.81 -17.98
CA ALA A 471 20.26 1.35 -17.06
C ALA A 471 19.38 2.41 -17.75
N ARG A 472 20.01 3.34 -18.47
CA ARG A 472 19.29 4.39 -19.25
C ARG A 472 18.35 3.79 -20.30
N LEU A 473 18.78 2.72 -20.98
CA LEU A 473 17.95 2.04 -21.97
C LEU A 473 16.73 1.38 -21.33
N LEU A 474 16.91 0.69 -20.18
CA LEU A 474 15.81 0.05 -19.45
C LEU A 474 14.82 1.09 -18.90
N GLU A 475 15.32 2.19 -18.36
CA GLU A 475 14.50 3.32 -17.89
C GLU A 475 13.69 3.93 -19.06
N TRP A 476 14.33 4.15 -20.21
CA TRP A 476 13.67 4.66 -21.41
C TRP A 476 12.59 3.71 -21.95
N LEU A 477 12.85 2.40 -21.96
CA LEU A 477 11.88 1.39 -22.36
C LEU A 477 10.71 1.35 -21.37
N ALA A 478 10.97 1.28 -20.07
CA ALA A 478 9.95 1.18 -19.05
C ALA A 478 9.03 2.42 -19.03
N ARG A 479 9.57 3.61 -19.25
CA ARG A 479 8.79 4.86 -19.33
C ARG A 479 7.72 4.85 -20.43
N ARG A 480 7.89 4.05 -21.49
CA ARG A 480 6.87 3.93 -22.56
C ARG A 480 5.62 3.17 -22.11
N TRP A 481 5.72 2.42 -21.01
CA TRP A 481 4.65 1.60 -20.44
C TRP A 481 4.10 2.19 -19.14
N GLU A 482 4.56 3.37 -18.75
CA GLU A 482 4.26 4.03 -17.48
C GLU A 482 2.75 4.09 -17.18
N TYR A 483 1.93 4.39 -18.19
CA TYR A 483 0.48 4.45 -18.05
C TYR A 483 -0.19 3.08 -17.74
N LEU A 484 0.46 1.98 -18.08
CA LEU A 484 -0.05 0.63 -17.82
C LEU A 484 0.44 0.06 -16.49
N LEU A 485 1.36 0.76 -15.84
CA LEU A 485 2.00 0.39 -14.58
C LEU A 485 1.38 1.16 -13.42
#